data_89c985f049eada62c6eba42ae74e0452
#
_entry.id   89c985f049eada62c6eba42ae74e0452
#
_cell.length_a   1.000
_cell.length_b   1.000
_cell.length_c   1.000
_cell.angle_alpha   90.00
_cell.angle_beta   90.00
_cell.angle_gamma   90.00
#
_symmetry.space_group_name_H-M   'P 1'
#
loop_
_entity.id
_entity.type
_entity.pdbx_description
1 polymer ?
#
loop_
_entity_poly.entity_id
_entity_poly.type
_entity_poly.pdbx_seq_one_letter_code
_entity_poly.pdbx_strand_id
1 'polypeptide(L)'
;FDDTPTGRLLEAIIESLDEFYSDNLGEEVTRGLRESASRGFYLSSKPPYGFRKIRVKDGEKEHTKLDIDPDQAGVIVAIFNDVLSGKGLMQIAKELNSKGIASPQNKKWGKTVIRAMLTNEAYAGTFVWGRKSKRGLEPIRVENACPVIVERGVFDRVLKTMHDRAPSNIHPQRASSRFLLSGMSVCGLCGKALTGAKAKSGKYSYYVCGTLNKKGSGSCQARYIDSKKFETQVIQKVKD
;
A
#
# COMPACT_ATOMS: atom_id res chain seq x y z
N PHE A 1 36.88 27.51 -21.81
CA PHE A 1 38.25 26.92 -21.87
C PHE A 1 38.69 26.88 -23.31
N ASP A 2 39.99 27.07 -23.59
CA ASP A 2 40.53 26.99 -24.92
C ASP A 2 40.49 25.54 -25.42
N ASP A 3 40.23 25.34 -26.70
CA ASP A 3 40.17 24.02 -27.35
C ASP A 3 41.56 23.36 -27.53
N THR A 4 42.45 23.66 -26.59
CA THR A 4 43.78 23.05 -26.50
C THR A 4 43.76 21.77 -25.68
N PRO A 5 44.72 20.83 -25.87
CA PRO A 5 44.81 19.64 -25.04
C PRO A 5 44.89 19.95 -23.54
N THR A 6 45.55 21.04 -23.16
CA THR A 6 45.69 21.50 -21.77
C THR A 6 44.36 22.08 -21.26
N GLY A 7 43.63 22.82 -22.09
CA GLY A 7 42.29 23.34 -21.74
C GLY A 7 41.28 22.21 -21.43
N ARG A 8 41.25 21.19 -22.30
CA ARG A 8 40.40 20.00 -22.09
C ARG A 8 40.78 19.21 -20.85
N LEU A 9 42.07 19.10 -20.53
CA LEU A 9 42.52 18.44 -19.30
C LEU A 9 42.06 19.21 -18.04
N LEU A 10 42.20 20.55 -18.08
CA LEU A 10 41.78 21.39 -16.94
C LEU A 10 40.28 21.33 -16.74
N GLU A 11 39.48 21.35 -17.82
CA GLU A 11 38.02 21.17 -17.74
C GLU A 11 37.64 19.85 -17.12
N ALA A 12 38.24 18.74 -17.55
CA ALA A 12 37.97 17.40 -16.97
C ALA A 12 38.35 17.32 -15.48
N ILE A 13 39.42 17.99 -15.04
CA ILE A 13 39.83 18.05 -13.65
C ILE A 13 38.78 18.83 -12.84
N ILE A 14 38.32 19.98 -13.34
CA ILE A 14 37.29 20.80 -12.63
C ILE A 14 35.99 20.03 -12.55
N GLU A 15 35.50 19.40 -13.62
CA GLU A 15 34.31 18.57 -13.61
C GLU A 15 34.39 17.43 -12.57
N SER A 16 35.54 16.75 -12.52
CA SER A 16 35.78 15.67 -11.56
C SER A 16 35.80 16.18 -10.11
N LEU A 17 36.33 17.39 -9.86
CA LEU A 17 36.32 18.03 -8.54
C LEU A 17 34.89 18.42 -8.14
N ASP A 18 34.08 18.97 -9.04
CA ASP A 18 32.71 19.34 -8.79
C ASP A 18 31.85 18.11 -8.47
N GLU A 19 32.03 17.01 -9.20
CA GLU A 19 31.40 15.72 -8.91
C GLU A 19 31.78 15.20 -7.53
N PHE A 20 33.09 15.20 -7.21
CA PHE A 20 33.59 14.79 -5.89
C PHE A 20 32.99 15.63 -4.76
N TYR A 21 32.96 16.96 -4.88
CA TYR A 21 32.36 17.83 -3.88
C TYR A 21 30.85 17.59 -3.72
N SER A 22 30.14 17.38 -4.81
CA SER A 22 28.71 17.07 -4.80
C SER A 22 28.41 15.75 -4.08
N ASP A 23 29.20 14.72 -4.39
CA ASP A 23 29.06 13.40 -3.77
C ASP A 23 29.38 13.43 -2.29
N ASN A 24 30.50 14.05 -1.92
CA ASN A 24 30.92 14.20 -0.53
C ASN A 24 29.88 14.97 0.29
N LEU A 25 29.34 16.08 -0.23
CA LEU A 25 28.27 16.81 0.41
C LEU A 25 27.01 15.94 0.58
N GLY A 26 26.67 15.15 -0.44
CA GLY A 26 25.55 14.21 -0.40
C GLY A 26 25.70 13.13 0.70
N GLU A 27 26.91 12.65 0.92
CA GLU A 27 27.23 11.70 2.00
C GLU A 27 27.11 12.35 3.38
N GLU A 28 27.69 13.54 3.57
CA GLU A 28 27.61 14.30 4.81
C GLU A 28 26.18 14.63 5.20
N VAL A 29 25.37 15.12 4.26
CA VAL A 29 23.94 15.38 4.48
C VAL A 29 23.21 14.08 4.86
N THR A 30 23.49 12.98 4.14
CA THR A 30 22.87 11.68 4.43
C THR A 30 23.26 11.19 5.83
N ARG A 31 24.50 11.36 6.24
CA ARG A 31 24.98 11.00 7.57
C ARG A 31 24.25 11.80 8.65
N GLY A 32 24.16 13.12 8.50
CA GLY A 32 23.45 13.98 9.45
C GLY A 32 21.95 13.67 9.55
N LEU A 33 21.31 13.38 8.42
CA LEU A 33 19.90 12.95 8.41
C LEU A 33 19.70 11.59 9.11
N ARG A 34 20.62 10.64 8.91
CA ARG A 34 20.57 9.34 9.59
C ARG A 34 20.74 9.48 11.09
N GLU A 35 21.66 10.30 11.55
CA GLU A 35 21.86 10.62 12.96
C GLU A 35 20.60 11.22 13.57
N SER A 36 20.03 12.24 12.93
CA SER A 36 18.77 12.85 13.38
C SER A 36 17.61 11.87 13.41
N ALA A 37 17.52 10.98 12.40
CA ALA A 37 16.52 9.92 12.37
C ALA A 37 16.69 8.91 13.50
N SER A 38 17.93 8.48 13.81
CA SER A 38 18.22 7.53 14.89
C SER A 38 17.86 8.09 16.29
N ARG A 39 17.84 9.40 16.43
CA ARG A 39 17.37 10.10 17.64
C ARG A 39 15.85 10.30 17.67
N GLY A 40 15.13 9.78 16.68
CA GLY A 40 13.66 9.85 16.60
C GLY A 40 13.10 11.19 16.15
N PHE A 41 13.92 12.08 15.57
CA PHE A 41 13.44 13.34 15.03
C PHE A 41 12.75 13.15 13.67
N TYR A 42 11.65 13.86 13.48
CA TYR A 42 10.85 13.77 12.27
C TYR A 42 11.42 14.66 11.16
N LEU A 43 11.82 14.05 10.05
CA LEU A 43 12.58 14.72 8.99
C LEU A 43 11.76 15.08 7.75
N SER A 44 10.50 14.61 7.65
CA SER A 44 9.70 14.87 6.45
C SER A 44 9.00 16.23 6.52
N SER A 45 8.72 16.81 5.35
CA SER A 45 8.05 18.13 5.25
C SER A 45 6.61 18.12 5.78
N LYS A 46 5.85 17.03 5.52
CA LYS A 46 4.46 16.89 5.95
C LYS A 46 4.31 15.76 6.95
N PRO A 47 3.60 15.97 8.08
CA PRO A 47 3.32 14.93 9.04
C PRO A 47 2.33 13.89 8.43
N PRO A 48 2.32 12.65 8.91
CA PRO A 48 1.24 11.72 8.59
C PRO A 48 -0.09 12.25 9.13
N TYR A 49 -1.19 11.92 8.46
CA TYR A 49 -2.54 12.26 8.92
C TYR A 49 -2.78 11.71 10.34
N GLY A 50 -3.37 12.49 11.22
CA GLY A 50 -3.48 12.16 12.64
C GLY A 50 -2.36 12.71 13.50
N PHE A 51 -1.32 13.29 12.88
CA PHE A 51 -0.22 13.94 13.58
C PHE A 51 -0.04 15.40 13.14
N ARG A 52 0.49 16.21 14.06
CA ARG A 52 1.02 17.54 13.82
C ARG A 52 2.50 17.58 14.16
N LYS A 53 3.21 18.58 13.64
CA LYS A 53 4.63 18.79 13.93
C LYS A 53 4.77 19.73 15.11
N ILE A 54 5.61 19.37 16.05
CA ILE A 54 6.05 20.24 17.14
C ILE A 54 7.55 20.45 17.06
N ARG A 55 8.01 21.64 17.46
CA ARG A 55 9.43 21.94 17.62
C ARG A 55 9.88 21.58 19.02
N VAL A 56 11.01 20.92 19.11
CA VAL A 56 11.66 20.56 20.39
C VAL A 56 13.11 21.05 20.34
N LYS A 57 13.57 21.63 21.43
CA LYS A 57 14.98 22.03 21.59
C LYS A 57 15.78 20.82 22.05
N ASP A 58 16.95 20.62 21.45
CA ASP A 58 17.92 19.62 21.82
C ASP A 58 19.31 20.29 21.79
N GLY A 59 19.73 20.75 22.95
CA GLY A 59 20.85 21.69 23.09
C GLY A 59 20.54 23.03 22.42
N GLU A 60 21.43 23.48 21.54
CA GLU A 60 21.26 24.73 20.77
C GLU A 60 20.44 24.56 19.48
N LYS A 61 20.14 23.33 19.09
CA LYS A 61 19.44 23.03 17.83
C LYS A 61 17.96 22.78 18.04
N GLU A 62 17.14 23.28 17.12
CA GLU A 62 15.72 22.98 17.05
C GLU A 62 15.50 21.75 16.14
N HIS A 63 14.75 20.79 16.64
CA HIS A 63 14.33 19.61 15.92
C HIS A 63 12.82 19.48 15.86
N THR A 64 12.33 18.66 14.97
CA THR A 64 10.90 18.39 14.82
C THR A 64 10.54 17.03 15.38
N LYS A 65 9.48 16.93 16.17
CA LYS A 65 8.83 15.68 16.57
C LYS A 65 7.36 15.68 16.14
N LEU A 66 6.76 14.49 16.16
CA LEU A 66 5.33 14.34 15.93
C LEU A 66 4.58 14.44 17.26
N ASP A 67 3.41 15.09 17.21
CA ASP A 67 2.43 15.12 18.27
C ASP A 67 1.07 14.74 17.69
N ILE A 68 0.13 14.30 18.54
CA ILE A 68 -1.21 13.88 18.09
C ILE A 68 -2.02 15.10 17.66
N ASP A 69 -2.68 15.01 16.53
CA ASP A 69 -3.76 15.91 16.11
C ASP A 69 -5.09 15.29 16.55
N PRO A 70 -5.77 15.85 17.58
CA PRO A 70 -6.98 15.23 18.16
C PRO A 70 -8.10 15.05 17.15
N ASP A 71 -8.27 16.01 16.23
CA ASP A 71 -9.35 16.01 15.25
C ASP A 71 -9.19 14.88 14.23
N GLN A 72 -7.94 14.59 13.87
CA GLN A 72 -7.61 13.56 12.86
C GLN A 72 -7.35 12.18 13.47
N ALA A 73 -6.88 12.12 14.71
CA ALA A 73 -6.55 10.86 15.39
C ALA A 73 -7.77 9.95 15.54
N GLY A 74 -8.94 10.52 15.86
CA GLY A 74 -10.21 9.78 15.93
C GLY A 74 -10.59 9.08 14.62
N VAL A 75 -10.28 9.71 13.47
CA VAL A 75 -10.52 9.14 12.15
C VAL A 75 -9.60 7.93 11.93
N ILE A 76 -8.33 8.00 12.34
CA ILE A 76 -7.39 6.88 12.25
C ILE A 76 -7.90 5.69 13.07
N VAL A 77 -8.28 5.89 14.33
CA VAL A 77 -8.81 4.82 15.18
C VAL A 77 -10.05 4.18 14.55
N ALA A 78 -10.96 4.98 14.00
CA ALA A 78 -12.14 4.49 13.31
C ALA A 78 -11.79 3.62 12.08
N ILE A 79 -10.80 4.04 11.26
CA ILE A 79 -10.34 3.27 10.09
C ILE A 79 -9.79 1.90 10.52
N PHE A 80 -8.98 1.83 11.58
CA PHE A 80 -8.45 0.58 12.10
C PHE A 80 -9.56 -0.36 12.61
N ASN A 81 -10.53 0.16 13.36
CA ASN A 81 -11.68 -0.59 13.85
C ASN A 81 -12.58 -1.10 12.72
N ASP A 82 -12.79 -0.30 11.68
CA ASP A 82 -13.57 -0.68 10.50
C ASP A 82 -12.94 -1.87 9.75
N VAL A 83 -11.61 -1.92 9.67
CA VAL A 83 -10.91 -3.07 9.07
C VAL A 83 -11.08 -4.32 9.93
N LEU A 84 -10.99 -4.23 11.26
CA LEU A 84 -11.20 -5.35 12.18
C LEU A 84 -12.66 -5.84 12.16
N SER A 85 -13.62 -4.93 11.98
CA SER A 85 -15.06 -5.30 11.84
C SER A 85 -15.38 -5.96 10.49
N GLY A 86 -14.39 -6.09 9.59
CA GLY A 86 -14.57 -6.81 8.34
C GLY A 86 -14.78 -5.92 7.11
N LYS A 87 -14.86 -4.60 7.24
CA LYS A 87 -15.07 -3.70 6.10
C LYS A 87 -13.89 -3.74 5.12
N GLY A 88 -14.20 -3.63 3.84
CA GLY A 88 -13.21 -3.51 2.77
C GLY A 88 -12.67 -2.08 2.64
N LEU A 89 -11.40 -1.92 2.24
CA LEU A 89 -10.76 -0.59 2.12
C LEU A 89 -11.51 0.38 1.21
N MET A 90 -12.16 -0.12 0.15
CA MET A 90 -12.96 0.71 -0.76
C MET A 90 -14.27 1.17 -0.11
N GLN A 91 -14.87 0.33 0.73
CA GLN A 91 -16.07 0.68 1.49
C GLN A 91 -15.77 1.77 2.51
N ILE A 92 -14.68 1.61 3.28
CA ILE A 92 -14.20 2.63 4.23
C ILE A 92 -13.97 3.97 3.51
N ALA A 93 -13.29 3.93 2.35
CA ALA A 93 -13.06 5.14 1.55
C ALA A 93 -14.38 5.83 1.13
N LYS A 94 -15.39 5.05 0.71
CA LYS A 94 -16.70 5.60 0.35
C LYS A 94 -17.43 6.21 1.55
N GLU A 95 -17.39 5.56 2.70
CA GLU A 95 -18.01 6.05 3.94
C GLU A 95 -17.36 7.36 4.44
N LEU A 96 -16.03 7.45 4.39
CA LEU A 96 -15.30 8.69 4.73
C LEU A 96 -15.65 9.85 3.78
N ASN A 97 -15.72 9.55 2.48
CA ASN A 97 -16.11 10.53 1.47
C ASN A 97 -17.58 10.99 1.63
N SER A 98 -18.50 10.09 1.96
CA SER A 98 -19.93 10.44 2.17
C SER A 98 -20.14 11.28 3.43
N LYS A 99 -19.28 11.09 4.45
CA LYS A 99 -19.26 11.91 5.66
C LYS A 99 -18.56 13.27 5.49
N GLY A 100 -18.01 13.55 4.30
CA GLY A 100 -17.30 14.80 4.04
C GLY A 100 -15.98 14.94 4.80
N ILE A 101 -15.41 13.87 5.36
CA ILE A 101 -14.16 13.92 6.12
C ILE A 101 -13.00 14.21 5.15
N ALA A 102 -12.23 15.27 5.44
CA ALA A 102 -11.10 15.66 4.61
C ALA A 102 -10.00 14.60 4.62
N SER A 103 -9.47 14.24 3.44
CA SER A 103 -8.32 13.36 3.31
C SER A 103 -6.99 14.12 3.51
N PRO A 104 -5.85 13.45 3.72
CA PRO A 104 -4.55 14.08 3.94
C PRO A 104 -4.12 15.11 2.89
N GLN A 105 -4.67 15.03 1.69
CA GLN A 105 -4.35 15.92 0.56
C GLN A 105 -5.53 16.79 0.13
N ASN A 106 -6.58 16.90 0.96
CA ASN A 106 -7.86 17.56 0.62
C ASN A 106 -8.50 17.01 -0.68
N LYS A 107 -8.21 15.76 -1.03
CA LYS A 107 -8.80 15.02 -2.15
C LYS A 107 -9.80 13.98 -1.62
N LYS A 108 -10.40 13.23 -2.51
CA LYS A 108 -11.23 12.10 -2.10
C LYS A 108 -10.40 10.97 -1.49
N TRP A 109 -10.90 10.31 -0.46
CA TRP A 109 -10.33 9.10 0.08
C TRP A 109 -10.33 7.99 -0.96
N GLY A 110 -9.26 7.22 -0.99
CA GLY A 110 -9.11 6.06 -1.87
C GLY A 110 -8.45 4.89 -1.13
N LYS A 111 -8.63 3.68 -1.64
CA LYS A 111 -8.06 2.45 -1.04
C LYS A 111 -6.55 2.53 -0.81
N THR A 112 -5.82 3.20 -1.70
CA THR A 112 -4.36 3.34 -1.61
C THR A 112 -3.93 4.20 -0.43
N VAL A 113 -4.67 5.30 -0.17
CA VAL A 113 -4.41 6.19 0.97
C VAL A 113 -4.67 5.45 2.28
N ILE A 114 -5.82 4.76 2.38
CA ILE A 114 -6.17 3.97 3.58
C ILE A 114 -5.13 2.85 3.79
N ARG A 115 -4.74 2.13 2.73
CA ARG A 115 -3.70 1.10 2.86
C ARG A 115 -2.36 1.67 3.35
N ALA A 116 -1.94 2.81 2.84
CA ALA A 116 -0.71 3.47 3.29
C ALA A 116 -0.77 3.85 4.78
N MET A 117 -1.93 4.28 5.28
CA MET A 117 -2.15 4.54 6.70
C MET A 117 -2.06 3.25 7.52
N LEU A 118 -2.80 2.22 7.17
CA LEU A 118 -2.84 0.95 7.90
C LEU A 118 -1.47 0.25 7.97
N THR A 119 -0.53 0.59 7.10
CA THR A 119 0.84 0.05 7.09
C THR A 119 1.88 1.01 7.67
N ASN A 120 1.46 2.17 8.16
CA ASN A 120 2.39 3.15 8.73
C ASN A 120 2.58 2.90 10.23
N GLU A 121 3.75 2.44 10.59
CA GLU A 121 4.12 2.07 11.96
C GLU A 121 4.16 3.27 12.93
N ALA A 122 4.17 4.50 12.41
CA ALA A 122 4.11 5.69 13.25
C ALA A 122 2.84 5.73 14.13
N TYR A 123 1.73 5.16 13.66
CA TYR A 123 0.50 5.07 14.45
C TYR A 123 0.63 4.15 15.68
N ALA A 124 1.53 3.19 15.62
CA ALA A 124 1.87 2.29 16.73
C ALA A 124 3.14 2.73 17.50
N GLY A 125 3.58 3.98 17.31
CA GLY A 125 4.69 4.57 18.06
C GLY A 125 6.08 4.42 17.41
N THR A 126 6.24 3.69 16.30
CA THR A 126 7.53 3.43 15.69
C THR A 126 7.80 4.37 14.52
N PHE A 127 8.83 5.19 14.62
CA PHE A 127 9.33 6.00 13.52
C PHE A 127 10.20 5.17 12.59
N VAL A 128 9.94 5.24 11.29
CA VAL A 128 10.75 4.54 10.27
C VAL A 128 11.18 5.53 9.20
N TRP A 129 12.48 5.71 9.04
CA TRP A 129 13.08 6.57 8.03
C TRP A 129 13.87 5.77 7.00
N GLY A 130 13.89 6.23 5.76
CA GLY A 130 14.75 5.63 4.72
C GLY A 130 14.19 4.37 4.03
N ARG A 131 12.91 4.01 4.20
CA ARG A 131 12.29 2.82 3.56
C ARG A 131 12.47 2.76 2.04
N LYS A 132 12.65 3.90 1.38
CA LYS A 132 12.80 4.01 -0.08
C LYS A 132 14.15 4.60 -0.46
N SER A 133 15.20 4.25 0.27
CA SER A 133 16.53 4.71 -0.05
C SER A 133 16.96 4.19 -1.42
N LYS A 134 17.30 5.09 -2.35
CA LYS A 134 17.87 4.73 -3.65
C LYS A 134 19.29 4.18 -3.53
N ARG A 135 19.97 4.47 -2.43
CA ARG A 135 21.36 4.04 -2.14
C ARG A 135 21.43 2.66 -1.46
N GLY A 136 20.31 1.92 -1.34
CA GLY A 136 20.30 0.59 -0.71
C GLY A 136 20.59 0.58 0.78
N LEU A 137 20.54 1.74 1.44
CA LEU A 137 20.77 1.84 2.88
C LEU A 137 19.59 1.25 3.66
N GLU A 138 19.90 0.52 4.73
CA GLU A 138 18.87 -0.03 5.61
C GLU A 138 18.03 1.09 6.27
N PRO A 139 16.71 0.88 6.39
CA PRO A 139 15.84 1.81 7.09
C PRO A 139 16.20 1.92 8.56
N ILE A 140 16.16 3.13 9.10
CA ILE A 140 16.30 3.39 10.54
C ILE A 140 14.93 3.25 11.18
N ARG A 141 14.83 2.43 12.23
CA ARG A 141 13.62 2.19 13.02
C ARG A 141 13.87 2.63 14.46
N VAL A 142 13.02 3.51 14.97
CA VAL A 142 13.11 3.99 16.35
C VAL A 142 11.75 3.75 17.03
N GLU A 143 11.76 2.88 18.01
CA GLU A 143 10.57 2.57 18.81
C GLU A 143 10.27 3.72 19.79
N ASN A 144 9.00 3.91 20.10
CA ASN A 144 8.51 4.96 21.01
C ASN A 144 8.94 6.39 20.60
N ALA A 145 9.26 6.62 19.33
CA ALA A 145 9.62 7.93 18.82
C ALA A 145 8.40 8.79 18.40
N CYS A 146 7.24 8.17 18.26
CA CYS A 146 5.97 8.84 17.95
C CYS A 146 4.96 8.57 19.07
N PRO A 147 4.04 9.52 19.35
CA PRO A 147 2.89 9.25 20.23
C PRO A 147 2.03 8.12 19.62
N VAL A 148 1.54 7.23 20.47
CA VAL A 148 0.71 6.08 20.03
C VAL A 148 -0.72 6.53 19.80
N ILE A 149 -1.24 6.38 18.58
CA ILE A 149 -2.65 6.60 18.24
C ILE A 149 -3.41 5.26 18.27
N VAL A 150 -2.75 4.19 17.85
CA VAL A 150 -3.32 2.84 17.80
C VAL A 150 -2.43 1.89 18.56
N GLU A 151 -3.00 1.15 19.48
CA GLU A 151 -2.29 0.14 20.25
C GLU A 151 -1.59 -0.88 19.33
N ARG A 152 -0.36 -1.28 19.69
CA ARG A 152 0.45 -2.20 18.88
C ARG A 152 -0.28 -3.50 18.53
N GLY A 153 -0.99 -4.08 19.51
CA GLY A 153 -1.76 -5.30 19.29
C GLY A 153 -2.90 -5.14 18.28
N VAL A 154 -3.53 -3.96 18.23
CA VAL A 154 -4.55 -3.62 17.21
C VAL A 154 -3.91 -3.46 15.84
N PHE A 155 -2.80 -2.75 15.77
CA PHE A 155 -2.04 -2.53 14.55
C PHE A 155 -1.61 -3.86 13.90
N ASP A 156 -1.01 -4.77 14.67
CA ASP A 156 -0.54 -6.06 14.20
C ASP A 156 -1.69 -6.96 13.73
N ARG A 157 -2.84 -6.97 14.44
CA ARG A 157 -4.05 -7.68 14.00
C ARG A 157 -4.58 -7.16 12.66
N VAL A 158 -4.55 -5.84 12.45
CA VAL A 158 -4.97 -5.24 11.18
C VAL A 158 -4.02 -5.65 10.05
N LEU A 159 -2.71 -5.61 10.26
CA LEU A 159 -1.73 -6.08 9.28
C LEU A 159 -1.94 -7.55 8.90
N LYS A 160 -2.16 -8.42 9.88
CA LYS A 160 -2.48 -9.83 9.66
C LYS A 160 -3.76 -9.99 8.84
N THR A 161 -4.83 -9.28 9.22
CA THR A 161 -6.11 -9.29 8.47
C THR A 161 -5.93 -8.84 7.02
N MET A 162 -5.13 -7.81 6.79
CA MET A 162 -4.83 -7.33 5.44
C MET A 162 -4.00 -8.33 4.63
N HIS A 163 -3.05 -8.99 5.27
CA HIS A 163 -2.24 -10.05 4.66
C HIS A 163 -3.12 -11.25 4.27
N ASP A 164 -3.97 -11.71 5.19
CA ASP A 164 -4.85 -12.87 4.95
C ASP A 164 -5.86 -12.61 3.84
N ARG A 165 -6.30 -11.35 3.68
CA ARG A 165 -7.20 -10.91 2.59
C ARG A 165 -6.47 -10.52 1.31
N ALA A 166 -5.15 -10.59 1.26
CA ALA A 166 -4.39 -10.20 0.07
C ALA A 166 -4.75 -11.09 -1.13
N PRO A 167 -4.82 -10.52 -2.36
CA PRO A 167 -5.13 -11.28 -3.58
C PRO A 167 -4.15 -12.41 -3.90
N SER A 168 -2.94 -12.36 -3.34
CA SER A 168 -1.96 -13.45 -3.40
C SER A 168 -2.40 -14.69 -2.62
N ASN A 169 -3.16 -14.51 -1.53
CA ASN A 169 -3.62 -15.58 -0.65
C ASN A 169 -5.07 -15.98 -0.94
N ILE A 170 -5.91 -15.02 -1.31
CA ILE A 170 -7.30 -15.27 -1.70
C ILE A 170 -7.58 -14.48 -2.99
N HIS A 171 -7.93 -15.19 -4.06
CA HIS A 171 -8.31 -14.50 -5.29
C HIS A 171 -9.50 -13.55 -5.03
N PRO A 172 -9.44 -12.26 -5.42
CA PRO A 172 -10.47 -11.26 -5.07
C PRO A 172 -11.89 -11.65 -5.48
N GLN A 173 -12.03 -12.37 -6.61
CA GLN A 173 -13.31 -12.88 -7.07
C GLN A 173 -13.84 -14.02 -6.20
N ARG A 174 -12.98 -14.70 -5.44
CA ARG A 174 -13.38 -15.77 -4.52
C ARG A 174 -14.01 -15.20 -3.24
N ALA A 175 -13.47 -14.11 -2.72
CA ALA A 175 -13.95 -13.49 -1.48
C ALA A 175 -15.30 -12.75 -1.64
N SER A 176 -15.64 -12.27 -2.86
CA SER A 176 -16.84 -11.49 -3.13
C SER A 176 -17.76 -12.09 -4.18
N SER A 177 -17.41 -13.23 -4.75
CA SER A 177 -18.14 -13.87 -5.82
C SER A 177 -19.39 -14.60 -5.28
N ARG A 178 -20.53 -14.37 -5.94
CA ARG A 178 -21.73 -15.19 -5.75
C ARG A 178 -21.63 -16.57 -6.43
N PHE A 179 -20.53 -16.84 -7.13
CA PHE A 179 -20.27 -18.09 -7.82
C PHE A 179 -19.38 -18.97 -6.93
N LEU A 180 -19.93 -20.08 -6.47
CA LEU A 180 -19.31 -20.99 -5.50
C LEU A 180 -17.92 -21.49 -5.91
N LEU A 181 -17.77 -21.84 -7.20
CA LEU A 181 -16.57 -22.43 -7.75
C LEU A 181 -15.59 -21.42 -8.35
N SER A 182 -15.80 -20.12 -8.10
CA SER A 182 -14.94 -19.06 -8.61
C SER A 182 -13.53 -19.16 -8.02
N GLY A 183 -12.53 -19.24 -8.89
CA GLY A 183 -11.12 -19.39 -8.48
C GLY A 183 -10.69 -20.81 -8.06
N MET A 184 -11.61 -21.78 -8.06
CA MET A 184 -11.32 -23.20 -7.80
C MET A 184 -11.39 -24.07 -9.06
N SER A 185 -12.15 -23.65 -10.07
CA SER A 185 -12.33 -24.41 -11.31
C SER A 185 -11.49 -23.85 -12.44
N VAL A 186 -10.97 -24.76 -13.27
CA VAL A 186 -10.14 -24.43 -14.44
C VAL A 186 -10.79 -24.96 -15.72
N CYS A 187 -10.51 -24.30 -16.84
CA CYS A 187 -10.94 -24.73 -18.15
C CYS A 187 -10.17 -25.96 -18.60
N GLY A 188 -10.85 -27.07 -18.87
CA GLY A 188 -10.23 -28.32 -19.35
C GLY A 188 -9.52 -28.20 -20.70
N LEU A 189 -9.80 -27.16 -21.51
CA LEU A 189 -9.19 -26.98 -22.83
C LEU A 189 -7.91 -26.11 -22.80
N CYS A 190 -7.86 -25.09 -21.93
CA CYS A 190 -6.72 -24.16 -21.93
C CYS A 190 -6.08 -23.94 -20.54
N GLY A 191 -6.54 -24.64 -19.51
CA GLY A 191 -5.99 -24.58 -18.15
C GLY A 191 -6.22 -23.26 -17.40
N LYS A 192 -6.88 -22.25 -18.00
CA LYS A 192 -7.15 -20.97 -17.33
C LYS A 192 -8.37 -21.07 -16.43
N ALA A 193 -8.35 -20.30 -15.33
CA ALA A 193 -9.45 -20.26 -14.38
C ALA A 193 -10.79 -19.93 -15.06
N LEU A 194 -11.86 -20.60 -14.60
CA LEU A 194 -13.22 -20.25 -14.96
C LEU A 194 -13.66 -19.02 -14.14
N THR A 195 -14.37 -18.09 -14.76
CA THR A 195 -14.89 -16.87 -14.15
C THR A 195 -16.40 -16.82 -14.26
N GLY A 196 -17.07 -16.38 -13.21
CA GLY A 196 -18.52 -16.17 -13.23
C GLY A 196 -18.90 -14.97 -14.10
N ALA A 197 -19.88 -15.16 -14.96
CA ALA A 197 -20.48 -14.12 -15.80
C ALA A 197 -22.00 -14.10 -15.66
N LYS A 198 -22.62 -12.93 -15.75
CA LYS A 198 -24.06 -12.75 -15.74
C LYS A 198 -24.54 -12.22 -17.10
N ALA A 199 -25.66 -12.70 -17.55
CA ALA A 199 -26.32 -12.24 -18.78
C ALA A 199 -27.75 -11.77 -18.50
N LYS A 200 -28.27 -10.92 -19.37
CA LYS A 200 -29.62 -10.33 -19.29
C LYS A 200 -29.92 -9.73 -17.91
N SER A 201 -29.15 -8.73 -17.51
CA SER A 201 -29.30 -8.01 -16.23
C SER A 201 -29.27 -8.93 -14.99
N GLY A 202 -28.57 -10.06 -15.08
CA GLY A 202 -28.41 -10.99 -13.96
C GLY A 202 -29.42 -12.15 -13.93
N LYS A 203 -30.33 -12.26 -14.92
CA LYS A 203 -31.30 -13.35 -15.04
C LYS A 203 -30.61 -14.72 -15.24
N TYR A 204 -29.50 -14.75 -15.95
CA TYR A 204 -28.72 -15.96 -16.21
C TYR A 204 -27.31 -15.82 -15.66
N SER A 205 -26.77 -16.90 -15.12
CA SER A 205 -25.44 -16.97 -14.54
C SER A 205 -24.67 -18.15 -15.15
N TYR A 206 -23.43 -17.88 -15.59
CA TYR A 206 -22.61 -18.87 -16.28
C TYR A 206 -21.18 -18.85 -15.73
N TYR A 207 -20.49 -19.99 -15.81
CA TYR A 207 -19.04 -20.05 -15.76
C TYR A 207 -18.46 -19.96 -17.17
N VAL A 208 -17.49 -19.09 -17.35
CA VAL A 208 -16.83 -18.80 -18.62
C VAL A 208 -15.34 -18.95 -18.49
N CYS A 209 -14.69 -19.52 -19.51
CA CYS A 209 -13.24 -19.57 -19.55
C CYS A 209 -12.62 -18.17 -19.47
N GLY A 210 -11.64 -17.97 -18.59
CA GLY A 210 -10.98 -16.68 -18.41
C GLY A 210 -10.28 -16.16 -19.66
N THR A 211 -9.79 -17.07 -20.54
CA THR A 211 -9.23 -16.70 -21.84
C THR A 211 -10.34 -16.15 -22.77
N LEU A 212 -11.45 -16.87 -22.85
CA LEU A 212 -12.61 -16.45 -23.67
C LEU A 212 -13.17 -15.11 -23.18
N ASN A 213 -13.27 -14.92 -21.87
CA ASN A 213 -13.79 -13.70 -21.26
C ASN A 213 -12.90 -12.46 -21.49
N LYS A 214 -11.58 -12.66 -21.51
CA LYS A 214 -10.60 -11.55 -21.66
C LYS A 214 -10.23 -11.23 -23.10
N LYS A 215 -10.15 -12.27 -23.96
CA LYS A 215 -9.66 -12.14 -25.34
C LYS A 215 -10.76 -12.24 -26.41
N GLY A 216 -11.99 -12.54 -26.01
CA GLY A 216 -13.14 -12.66 -26.92
C GLY A 216 -13.32 -14.03 -27.54
N SER A 217 -14.38 -14.16 -28.36
CA SER A 217 -14.73 -15.39 -29.08
C SER A 217 -13.61 -15.83 -30.01
N GLY A 218 -13.36 -17.15 -30.06
CA GLY A 218 -12.28 -17.74 -30.85
C GLY A 218 -10.97 -17.95 -30.11
N SER A 219 -10.76 -17.31 -28.94
CA SER A 219 -9.54 -17.49 -28.15
C SER A 219 -9.47 -18.78 -27.33
N CYS A 220 -10.61 -19.45 -27.13
CA CYS A 220 -10.76 -20.76 -26.53
C CYS A 220 -12.08 -21.37 -27.02
N GLN A 221 -12.09 -22.69 -27.27
CA GLN A 221 -13.28 -23.41 -27.72
C GLN A 221 -14.23 -23.83 -26.58
N ALA A 222 -13.97 -23.38 -25.35
CA ALA A 222 -14.80 -23.65 -24.19
C ALA A 222 -16.20 -23.03 -24.34
N ARG A 223 -17.24 -23.79 -24.03
CA ARG A 223 -18.61 -23.30 -23.99
C ARG A 223 -18.92 -22.66 -22.65
N TYR A 224 -19.95 -21.81 -22.60
CA TYR A 224 -20.53 -21.29 -21.37
C TYR A 224 -21.17 -22.43 -20.58
N ILE A 225 -20.90 -22.52 -19.29
CA ILE A 225 -21.42 -23.55 -18.41
C ILE A 225 -22.45 -22.91 -17.48
N ASP A 226 -23.68 -23.40 -17.44
CA ASP A 226 -24.70 -22.93 -16.51
C ASP A 226 -24.22 -23.09 -15.06
N SER A 227 -24.26 -21.98 -14.28
CA SER A 227 -23.68 -21.97 -12.94
C SER A 227 -24.39 -22.92 -11.97
N LYS A 228 -25.74 -22.97 -12.02
CA LYS A 228 -26.52 -23.81 -11.11
C LYS A 228 -26.26 -25.29 -11.36
N LYS A 229 -26.32 -25.70 -12.64
CA LYS A 229 -26.07 -27.10 -13.02
C LYS A 229 -24.65 -27.55 -12.64
N PHE A 230 -23.65 -26.71 -12.90
CA PHE A 230 -22.26 -27.01 -12.61
C PHE A 230 -21.98 -27.11 -11.11
N GLU A 231 -22.47 -26.14 -10.33
CA GLU A 231 -22.32 -26.15 -8.87
C GLU A 231 -23.00 -27.37 -8.24
N THR A 232 -24.21 -27.70 -8.66
CA THR A 232 -24.94 -28.88 -8.17
C THR A 232 -24.16 -30.17 -8.45
N GLN A 233 -23.65 -30.35 -9.67
CA GLN A 233 -22.87 -31.54 -10.04
C GLN A 233 -21.59 -31.69 -9.23
N VAL A 234 -20.87 -30.56 -8.98
CA VAL A 234 -19.63 -30.60 -8.19
C VAL A 234 -19.95 -30.88 -6.72
N ILE A 235 -20.99 -30.25 -6.15
CA ILE A 235 -21.40 -30.51 -4.76
C ILE A 235 -21.78 -31.98 -4.58
N GLN A 236 -22.51 -32.57 -5.54
CA GLN A 236 -22.91 -33.96 -5.47
C GLN A 236 -21.71 -34.90 -5.48
N LYS A 237 -20.73 -34.65 -6.38
CA LYS A 237 -19.48 -35.46 -6.44
C LYS A 237 -18.55 -35.30 -5.23
N VAL A 238 -18.70 -34.25 -4.44
CA VAL A 238 -17.91 -34.06 -3.21
C VAL A 238 -18.58 -34.74 -2.01
N LYS A 239 -19.90 -35.00 -2.08
CA LYS A 239 -20.66 -35.69 -1.05
C LYS A 239 -20.62 -37.21 -1.16
N ASP A 240 -20.42 -37.71 -2.37
CA ASP A 240 -20.19 -39.12 -2.70
C ASP A 240 -18.71 -39.49 -2.42
#